data_6e605b8eba604531fb7394917f1c354d
#
_entry.id   6e605b8eba604531fb7394917f1c354d
#
_cell.length_a   1.000
_cell.length_b   1.000
_cell.length_c   1.000
_cell.angle_alpha   90.00
_cell.angle_beta   90.00
_cell.angle_gamma   90.00
#
_symmetry.space_group_name_H-M   'P 1'
#
loop_
_entity.id
_entity.type
_entity.pdbx_description
1 polymer ?
#
loop_
_entity_poly.entity_id
_entity_poly.type
_entity_poly.pdbx_seq_one_letter_code
_entity_poly.pdbx_strand_id
1 'polypeptide(L)'
;MNPTISRRSLLSGGAAALALGALTGCSQNNDGAGSSGASAAGAAKPVILVTSFGTSYNSTRHVTIGAIEDAIREKYGRDYDVRRAFTSQIIIDKLKERDGIEIDNVEEALDRAKADGVETVIVQPTHLMAGLEYTDIKDELDKRSDDFKQVALGEPLLASDADYRAVAEAIAEQRANLDDGTCAFVLMGHGTTADSNADYATMQRTFDALGKKQFFVGTVEAEPTCEDVIAGVQAAGYAKAVLSPFMVVAGDHATNDMADTSDPDSWASKFTAAGIETTCLLEGLGQYSGIDDIYVDHVAATIESL
;
A
#
# COMPACT_ATOMS: atom_id res chain seq x y z
N MET A 1 -10.34 -13.60 -44.12
CA MET A 1 -10.39 -12.39 -44.95
C MET A 1 -10.00 -11.21 -44.06
N ASN A 2 -8.76 -10.78 -44.19
CA ASN A 2 -8.25 -9.56 -43.55
C ASN A 2 -8.64 -8.32 -44.33
N PRO A 3 -8.81 -7.17 -43.72
CA PRO A 3 -8.38 -5.94 -44.36
C PRO A 3 -7.31 -5.18 -43.58
N THR A 4 -6.20 -5.01 -44.24
CA THR A 4 -5.11 -4.08 -44.07
C THR A 4 -5.58 -2.64 -44.37
N ILE A 5 -5.26 -1.66 -43.53
CA ILE A 5 -5.26 -0.22 -43.86
C ILE A 5 -4.09 0.41 -43.12
N SER A 6 -3.04 0.69 -43.78
CA SER A 6 -2.50 1.86 -44.53
C SER A 6 -2.11 3.06 -43.65
N ARG A 7 -0.77 3.26 -43.62
CA ARG A 7 -0.09 4.45 -43.09
C ARG A 7 -0.35 5.64 -44.02
N ARG A 8 -0.48 6.84 -43.46
CA ARG A 8 -0.13 8.09 -44.14
C ARG A 8 0.48 9.10 -43.19
N SER A 9 1.70 9.44 -43.49
CA SER A 9 2.49 10.54 -42.98
C SER A 9 1.91 11.89 -43.37
N LEU A 10 2.10 12.91 -42.54
CA LEU A 10 2.20 14.30 -43.02
C LEU A 10 3.15 15.06 -42.10
N LEU A 11 4.25 15.47 -42.73
CA LEU A 11 5.25 16.43 -42.29
C LEU A 11 4.78 17.86 -42.62
N SER A 12 5.08 18.81 -41.75
CA SER A 12 5.40 20.22 -42.02
C SER A 12 5.64 20.89 -40.66
N GLY A 13 6.75 21.47 -40.31
CA GLY A 13 7.63 22.37 -41.05
C GLY A 13 7.41 23.78 -40.50
N GLY A 14 8.36 24.30 -39.68
CA GLY A 14 8.30 25.70 -39.22
C GLY A 14 9.52 26.03 -38.34
N ALA A 15 10.58 26.53 -38.92
CA ALA A 15 11.75 27.11 -38.25
C ALA A 15 11.64 28.65 -38.20
N ALA A 16 12.10 29.26 -37.12
CA ALA A 16 12.61 30.64 -37.04
C ALA A 16 13.08 30.88 -35.59
N ALA A 17 14.17 31.39 -35.24
CA ALA A 17 15.29 32.16 -35.75
C ALA A 17 15.88 32.87 -34.50
N LEU A 18 17.17 32.89 -34.45
CA LEU A 18 18.15 33.45 -33.51
C LEU A 18 17.89 34.93 -33.12
N ALA A 19 18.26 35.29 -31.88
CA ALA A 19 18.81 36.60 -31.56
C ALA A 19 19.92 36.46 -30.51
N LEU A 20 21.17 36.71 -30.95
CA LEU A 20 22.34 36.97 -30.12
C LEU A 20 22.25 38.41 -29.55
N GLY A 21 22.59 38.54 -28.26
CA GLY A 21 22.91 39.82 -27.64
C GLY A 21 24.11 39.65 -26.74
N ALA A 22 25.30 39.97 -27.28
CA ALA A 22 26.52 40.11 -26.51
C ALA A 22 26.61 41.55 -25.96
N LEU A 23 26.88 41.72 -24.67
CA LEU A 23 27.43 42.96 -24.10
C LEU A 23 28.56 42.60 -23.14
N THR A 24 29.74 42.98 -23.56
CA THR A 24 30.99 43.08 -22.81
C THR A 24 30.97 44.27 -21.84
N GLY A 25 31.47 44.04 -20.63
CA GLY A 25 31.69 45.16 -19.67
C GLY A 25 32.69 44.77 -18.58
N CYS A 26 33.83 45.43 -18.59
CA CYS A 26 35.09 45.28 -17.91
C CYS A 26 35.08 45.10 -16.39
N SER A 27 35.99 44.26 -15.96
CA SER A 27 37.00 44.32 -14.89
C SER A 27 36.91 45.46 -13.83
N GLN A 28 36.91 45.06 -12.57
CA GLN A 28 37.74 45.65 -11.52
C GLN A 28 38.09 44.60 -10.44
N ASN A 29 39.39 44.38 -10.25
CA ASN A 29 39.96 43.65 -9.13
C ASN A 29 39.63 44.32 -7.80
N ASN A 30 39.23 43.54 -6.83
CA ASN A 30 39.42 43.89 -5.44
C ASN A 30 39.78 42.63 -4.64
N ASP A 31 41.04 42.55 -4.22
CA ASP A 31 41.56 41.54 -3.32
C ASP A 31 40.89 41.75 -1.94
N GLY A 32 40.00 40.78 -1.62
CA GLY A 32 39.42 40.66 -0.31
C GLY A 32 39.43 39.20 0.09
N ALA A 33 40.32 38.85 1.03
CA ALA A 33 40.30 37.54 1.70
C ALA A 33 38.94 37.32 2.36
N GLY A 34 38.04 36.63 1.63
CA GLY A 34 36.74 36.21 2.11
C GLY A 34 36.81 34.77 2.55
N SER A 35 36.78 34.59 3.84
CA SER A 35 36.43 33.35 4.54
C SER A 35 35.45 32.54 3.69
N SER A 36 35.88 31.35 3.26
CA SER A 36 34.99 30.30 2.77
C SER A 36 34.12 29.87 3.96
N GLY A 37 32.99 30.54 4.09
CA GLY A 37 31.91 30.03 4.89
C GLY A 37 31.43 28.73 4.22
N ALA A 38 31.90 27.60 4.73
CA ALA A 38 31.19 26.35 4.50
C ALA A 38 29.78 26.61 5.01
N SER A 39 28.82 26.72 4.08
CA SER A 39 27.41 26.62 4.40
C SER A 39 27.28 25.30 5.15
N ALA A 40 26.98 25.35 6.45
CA ALA A 40 26.62 24.18 7.18
C ALA A 40 25.42 23.57 6.42
N ALA A 41 25.63 22.47 5.73
CA ALA A 41 24.54 21.66 5.22
C ALA A 41 23.70 21.37 6.45
N GLY A 42 22.47 21.91 6.48
CA GLY A 42 21.53 21.61 7.56
C GLY A 42 21.41 20.07 7.66
N ALA A 43 21.34 19.54 8.86
CA ALA A 43 21.14 18.11 9.07
C ALA A 43 19.98 17.63 8.19
N ALA A 44 20.14 16.47 7.54
CA ALA A 44 19.08 15.88 6.75
C ALA A 44 17.84 15.67 7.64
N LYS A 45 16.66 15.88 7.08
CA LYS A 45 15.42 15.59 7.82
C LYS A 45 15.36 14.10 8.18
N PRO A 46 14.79 13.76 9.35
CA PRO A 46 14.44 12.38 9.64
C PRO A 46 13.53 11.82 8.53
N VAL A 47 13.62 10.52 8.29
CA VAL A 47 12.85 9.83 7.25
C VAL A 47 11.75 8.98 7.87
N ILE A 48 10.55 9.08 7.30
CA ILE A 48 9.52 8.04 7.44
C ILE A 48 9.52 7.26 6.12
N LEU A 49 9.98 6.01 6.19
CA LEU A 49 9.99 5.09 5.06
C LEU A 49 8.73 4.24 5.08
N VAL A 50 7.75 4.62 4.26
CA VAL A 50 6.51 3.84 4.09
C VAL A 50 6.82 2.63 3.22
N THR A 51 6.72 1.44 3.81
CA THR A 51 7.13 0.18 3.19
C THR A 51 5.92 -0.68 2.90
N SER A 52 5.66 -0.95 1.63
CA SER A 52 4.51 -1.72 1.14
C SER A 52 4.98 -2.98 0.41
N PHE A 53 4.15 -4.03 0.34
CA PHE A 53 4.40 -5.13 -0.60
C PHE A 53 4.54 -4.62 -2.04
N GLY A 54 3.71 -3.65 -2.39
CA GLY A 54 3.64 -3.06 -3.71
C GLY A 54 2.49 -3.63 -4.55
N THR A 55 2.20 -2.96 -5.65
CA THR A 55 1.29 -3.46 -6.69
C THR A 55 1.71 -2.93 -8.06
N SER A 56 1.57 -3.78 -9.08
CA SER A 56 1.83 -3.39 -10.47
C SER A 56 0.63 -2.71 -11.14
N TYR A 57 -0.52 -2.65 -10.47
CA TYR A 57 -1.72 -1.97 -10.95
C TYR A 57 -1.65 -0.47 -10.61
N ASN A 58 -1.38 0.37 -11.62
CA ASN A 58 -1.10 1.80 -11.41
C ASN A 58 -2.25 2.56 -10.77
N SER A 59 -3.50 2.30 -11.21
CA SER A 59 -4.68 2.94 -10.66
C SER A 59 -4.89 2.58 -9.18
N THR A 60 -4.79 1.30 -8.85
CA THR A 60 -4.94 0.79 -7.49
C THR A 60 -3.84 1.31 -6.57
N ARG A 61 -2.56 1.33 -7.05
CA ARG A 61 -1.42 1.82 -6.26
C ARG A 61 -1.63 3.25 -5.78
N HIS A 62 -2.15 4.12 -6.65
CA HIS A 62 -2.35 5.53 -6.31
C HIS A 62 -3.41 5.72 -5.23
N VAL A 63 -4.54 5.01 -5.34
CA VAL A 63 -5.68 5.20 -4.43
C VAL A 63 -5.60 4.37 -3.15
N THR A 64 -4.59 3.51 -3.01
CA THR A 64 -4.34 2.69 -1.81
C THR A 64 -3.02 3.07 -1.15
N ILE A 65 -1.88 2.53 -1.62
CA ILE A 65 -0.55 2.84 -1.08
C ILE A 65 -0.31 4.35 -1.09
N GLY A 66 -0.68 5.02 -2.20
CA GLY A 66 -0.54 6.47 -2.33
C GLY A 66 -1.38 7.24 -1.32
N ALA A 67 -2.60 6.79 -1.01
CA ALA A 67 -3.47 7.44 -0.03
C ALA A 67 -2.88 7.35 1.39
N ILE A 68 -2.39 6.16 1.79
CA ILE A 68 -1.69 5.99 3.08
C ILE A 68 -0.47 6.91 3.18
N GLU A 69 0.36 6.94 2.12
CA GLU A 69 1.54 7.82 2.08
C GLU A 69 1.18 9.30 2.15
N ASP A 70 0.09 9.69 1.48
CA ASP A 70 -0.38 11.07 1.48
C ASP A 70 -0.93 11.47 2.85
N ALA A 71 -1.66 10.59 3.55
CA ALA A 71 -2.12 10.80 4.91
C ALA A 71 -0.92 10.99 5.89
N ILE A 72 0.08 10.12 5.79
CA ILE A 72 1.32 10.25 6.58
C ILE A 72 2.05 11.56 6.23
N ARG A 73 2.14 11.90 4.95
CA ARG A 73 2.81 13.12 4.48
C ARG A 73 2.07 14.38 4.90
N GLU A 74 0.75 14.36 4.90
CA GLU A 74 -0.06 15.50 5.39
C GLU A 74 0.24 15.77 6.86
N LYS A 75 0.33 14.72 7.68
CA LYS A 75 0.57 14.85 9.12
C LYS A 75 2.02 15.20 9.46
N TYR A 76 2.98 14.54 8.81
CA TYR A 76 4.39 14.57 9.23
C TYR A 76 5.35 15.18 8.22
N GLY A 77 4.94 15.44 6.97
CA GLY A 77 5.85 15.89 5.90
C GLY A 77 6.52 17.25 6.13
N ARG A 78 6.04 18.03 7.11
CA ARG A 78 6.72 19.24 7.54
C ARG A 78 8.06 18.93 8.23
N ASP A 79 8.07 17.92 9.09
CA ASP A 79 9.18 17.63 10.00
C ASP A 79 10.00 16.41 9.55
N TYR A 80 9.40 15.52 8.75
CA TYR A 80 9.97 14.30 8.18
C TYR A 80 9.97 14.32 6.66
N ASP A 81 10.92 13.60 6.06
CA ASP A 81 10.90 13.26 4.64
C ASP A 81 10.20 11.90 4.46
N VAL A 82 9.03 11.90 3.81
CA VAL A 82 8.21 10.68 3.63
C VAL A 82 8.59 10.03 2.31
N ARG A 83 9.23 8.86 2.41
CA ARG A 83 9.74 8.06 1.28
C ARG A 83 8.98 6.75 1.15
N ARG A 84 9.07 6.16 -0.04
CA ARG A 84 8.47 4.87 -0.39
C ARG A 84 9.53 3.80 -0.56
N ALA A 85 9.20 2.56 -0.11
CA ALA A 85 9.89 1.36 -0.52
C ALA A 85 8.88 0.22 -0.77
N PHE A 86 9.27 -0.77 -1.61
CA PHE A 86 8.49 -1.98 -1.78
C PHE A 86 9.30 -3.20 -1.32
N THR A 87 8.58 -4.24 -0.83
CA THR A 87 9.21 -5.50 -0.45
C THR A 87 9.25 -6.50 -1.62
N SER A 88 8.31 -6.43 -2.57
CA SER A 88 8.23 -7.36 -3.69
C SER A 88 9.13 -6.95 -4.85
N GLN A 89 10.28 -7.63 -5.01
CA GLN A 89 11.19 -7.40 -6.14
C GLN A 89 10.50 -7.63 -7.49
N ILE A 90 9.61 -8.63 -7.58
CA ILE A 90 8.84 -8.91 -8.81
C ILE A 90 8.00 -7.69 -9.23
N ILE A 91 7.38 -7.01 -8.27
CA ILE A 91 6.58 -5.81 -8.55
C ILE A 91 7.49 -4.64 -8.96
N ILE A 92 8.62 -4.45 -8.28
CA ILE A 92 9.60 -3.42 -8.60
C ILE A 92 10.09 -3.59 -10.04
N ASP A 93 10.54 -4.79 -10.40
CA ASP A 93 11.05 -5.11 -11.73
C ASP A 93 9.97 -4.89 -12.81
N LYS A 94 8.74 -5.36 -12.55
CA LYS A 94 7.60 -5.19 -13.48
C LYS A 94 7.26 -3.72 -13.71
N LEU A 95 7.31 -2.88 -12.67
CA LEU A 95 7.06 -1.43 -12.79
C LEU A 95 8.18 -0.74 -13.57
N LYS A 96 9.43 -1.12 -13.32
CA LYS A 96 10.58 -0.60 -14.05
C LYS A 96 10.54 -0.98 -15.52
N GLU A 97 10.32 -2.25 -15.84
CA GLU A 97 10.31 -2.73 -17.22
C GLU A 97 9.12 -2.21 -18.04
N ARG A 98 7.93 -2.21 -17.45
CA ARG A 98 6.69 -1.84 -18.16
C ARG A 98 6.47 -0.34 -18.23
N ASP A 99 6.72 0.37 -17.12
CA ASP A 99 6.30 1.77 -16.93
C ASP A 99 7.49 2.73 -16.79
N GLY A 100 8.72 2.24 -16.65
CA GLY A 100 9.90 3.06 -16.37
C GLY A 100 9.87 3.69 -14.97
N ILE A 101 9.08 3.12 -14.04
CA ILE A 101 8.95 3.60 -12.66
C ILE A 101 10.00 2.89 -11.81
N GLU A 102 10.90 3.67 -11.22
CA GLU A 102 11.89 3.16 -10.28
C GLU A 102 11.39 3.31 -8.84
N ILE A 103 11.39 2.22 -8.10
CA ILE A 103 11.03 2.17 -6.68
C ILE A 103 12.12 1.35 -6.00
N ASP A 104 12.66 1.89 -4.91
CA ASP A 104 13.66 1.19 -4.11
C ASP A 104 13.00 0.01 -3.36
N ASN A 105 13.73 -1.08 -3.20
CA ASN A 105 13.43 -2.05 -2.17
C ASN A 105 13.87 -1.51 -0.79
N VAL A 106 13.64 -2.26 0.29
CA VAL A 106 13.93 -1.78 1.65
C VAL A 106 15.42 -1.52 1.84
N GLU A 107 16.27 -2.42 1.33
CA GLU A 107 17.74 -2.30 1.39
C GLU A 107 18.20 -1.03 0.66
N GLU A 108 17.79 -0.84 -0.58
CA GLU A 108 18.17 0.31 -1.41
C GLU A 108 17.67 1.63 -0.80
N ALA A 109 16.46 1.64 -0.22
CA ALA A 109 15.91 2.84 0.42
C ALA A 109 16.70 3.23 1.68
N LEU A 110 17.13 2.26 2.48
CA LEU A 110 17.97 2.49 3.65
C LEU A 110 19.38 2.93 3.25
N ASP A 111 19.98 2.33 2.21
CA ASP A 111 21.28 2.77 1.68
C ASP A 111 21.22 4.22 1.19
N ARG A 112 20.14 4.59 0.51
CA ARG A 112 19.90 5.97 0.06
C ARG A 112 19.75 6.93 1.25
N ALA A 113 18.99 6.56 2.28
CA ALA A 113 18.85 7.36 3.48
C ALA A 113 20.19 7.60 4.18
N LYS A 114 21.01 6.55 4.28
CA LYS A 114 22.37 6.64 4.81
C LYS A 114 23.26 7.57 3.98
N ALA A 115 23.24 7.43 2.65
CA ALA A 115 24.01 8.26 1.74
C ALA A 115 23.60 9.74 1.80
N ASP A 116 22.32 10.02 2.05
CA ASP A 116 21.79 11.36 2.26
C ASP A 116 22.14 11.97 3.64
N GLY A 117 22.80 11.19 4.51
CA GLY A 117 23.18 11.64 5.86
C GLY A 117 22.00 11.70 6.84
N VAL A 118 20.96 10.91 6.61
CA VAL A 118 19.83 10.78 7.52
C VAL A 118 20.29 10.11 8.81
N GLU A 119 19.93 10.68 9.95
CA GLU A 119 20.32 10.17 11.27
C GLU A 119 19.20 9.36 11.95
N THR A 120 17.95 9.63 11.60
CA THR A 120 16.77 8.97 12.18
C THR A 120 15.87 8.43 11.07
N VAL A 121 15.56 7.14 11.12
CA VAL A 121 14.68 6.45 10.18
C VAL A 121 13.57 5.75 10.95
N ILE A 122 12.33 6.02 10.56
CA ILE A 122 11.13 5.30 10.98
C ILE A 122 10.67 4.50 9.77
N VAL A 123 10.55 3.20 9.89
CA VAL A 123 9.96 2.36 8.84
C VAL A 123 8.53 2.04 9.24
N GLN A 124 7.57 2.52 8.44
CA GLN A 124 6.15 2.21 8.61
C GLN A 124 5.72 1.19 7.58
N PRO A 125 5.52 -0.08 7.96
CA PRO A 125 4.98 -1.08 7.05
C PRO A 125 3.48 -0.82 6.82
N THR A 126 3.02 -0.99 5.57
CA THR A 126 1.59 -0.98 5.24
C THR A 126 1.02 -2.40 5.13
N HIS A 127 1.70 -3.37 5.73
CA HIS A 127 1.26 -4.76 5.75
C HIS A 127 0.04 -4.92 6.66
N LEU A 128 -0.80 -5.90 6.33
CA LEU A 128 -2.01 -6.19 7.10
C LEU A 128 -1.69 -6.74 8.50
N MET A 129 -0.66 -7.58 8.60
CA MET A 129 -0.31 -8.32 9.81
C MET A 129 1.21 -8.54 9.91
N ALA A 130 1.69 -8.98 11.08
CA ALA A 130 3.09 -9.37 11.31
C ALA A 130 3.38 -10.75 10.67
N GLY A 131 3.38 -10.80 9.33
CA GLY A 131 3.69 -11.97 8.53
C GLY A 131 5.18 -12.08 8.15
N LEU A 132 5.44 -12.87 7.09
CA LEU A 132 6.80 -13.12 6.62
C LEU A 132 7.47 -11.82 6.15
N GLU A 133 6.78 -11.02 5.34
CA GLU A 133 7.31 -9.76 4.82
C GLU A 133 7.62 -8.74 5.92
N TYR A 134 6.79 -8.69 6.97
CA TYR A 134 7.08 -7.85 8.14
C TYR A 134 8.35 -8.31 8.85
N THR A 135 8.54 -9.62 8.97
CA THR A 135 9.76 -10.20 9.56
C THR A 135 10.99 -9.88 8.72
N ASP A 136 10.89 -9.96 7.39
CA ASP A 136 11.97 -9.60 6.47
C ASP A 136 12.37 -8.13 6.60
N ILE A 137 11.40 -7.21 6.75
CA ILE A 137 11.66 -5.79 7.01
C ILE A 137 12.42 -5.63 8.33
N LYS A 138 11.95 -6.30 9.38
CA LYS A 138 12.60 -6.26 10.70
C LYS A 138 14.03 -6.75 10.64
N ASP A 139 14.26 -7.89 9.99
CA ASP A 139 15.60 -8.49 9.84
C ASP A 139 16.55 -7.57 9.05
N GLU A 140 16.03 -6.84 8.06
CA GLU A 140 16.82 -5.86 7.30
C GLU A 140 17.18 -4.64 8.16
N LEU A 141 16.25 -4.15 8.98
CA LEU A 141 16.51 -3.07 9.92
C LEU A 141 17.53 -3.47 10.98
N ASP A 142 17.43 -4.69 11.54
CA ASP A 142 18.36 -5.21 12.54
C ASP A 142 19.82 -5.26 12.00
N LYS A 143 20.02 -5.60 10.72
CA LYS A 143 21.33 -5.60 10.05
C LYS A 143 21.92 -4.20 9.89
N ARG A 144 21.09 -3.16 9.85
CA ARG A 144 21.47 -1.79 9.51
C ARG A 144 21.28 -0.80 10.67
N SER A 145 20.97 -1.30 11.87
CA SER A 145 20.76 -0.48 13.06
C SER A 145 21.93 0.45 13.37
N ASP A 146 23.17 0.01 13.14
CA ASP A 146 24.38 0.80 13.36
C ASP A 146 24.61 1.91 12.31
N ASP A 147 23.85 1.90 11.20
CA ASP A 147 23.98 2.90 10.14
C ASP A 147 23.31 4.23 10.51
N PHE A 148 22.43 4.23 11.51
CA PHE A 148 21.62 5.38 11.92
C PHE A 148 21.77 5.65 13.42
N LYS A 149 21.52 6.88 13.86
CA LYS A 149 21.49 7.20 15.31
C LYS A 149 20.24 6.62 15.97
N GLN A 150 19.13 6.63 15.24
CA GLN A 150 17.84 6.09 15.67
C GLN A 150 17.18 5.39 14.51
N VAL A 151 16.68 4.19 14.75
CA VAL A 151 15.87 3.44 13.80
C VAL A 151 14.72 2.79 14.56
N ALA A 152 13.52 2.87 14.02
CA ALA A 152 12.35 2.23 14.61
C ALA A 152 11.45 1.63 13.52
N LEU A 153 10.80 0.53 13.86
CA LEU A 153 9.82 -0.18 13.03
C LEU A 153 8.44 0.06 13.62
N GLY A 154 7.54 0.60 12.80
CA GLY A 154 6.13 0.74 13.13
C GLY A 154 5.39 -0.60 13.04
N GLU A 155 4.22 -0.65 13.65
CA GLU A 155 3.37 -1.82 13.66
C GLU A 155 2.61 -1.99 12.32
N PRO A 156 2.26 -3.24 11.92
CA PRO A 156 1.37 -3.48 10.80
C PRO A 156 -0.08 -3.12 11.19
N LEU A 157 -1.03 -3.19 10.26
CA LEU A 157 -2.41 -2.74 10.48
C LEU A 157 -3.11 -3.46 11.64
N LEU A 158 -2.88 -4.77 11.80
CA LEU A 158 -3.50 -5.62 12.82
C LEU A 158 -2.47 -5.98 13.90
N ALA A 159 -2.19 -5.07 14.82
CA ALA A 159 -1.18 -5.26 15.86
C ALA A 159 -1.77 -5.39 17.28
N SER A 160 -2.98 -4.87 17.50
CA SER A 160 -3.61 -4.84 18.82
C SER A 160 -5.12 -5.07 18.73
N ASP A 161 -5.76 -5.41 19.88
CA ASP A 161 -7.23 -5.52 19.98
C ASP A 161 -7.93 -4.19 19.57
N ALA A 162 -7.29 -3.05 19.79
CA ALA A 162 -7.81 -1.75 19.37
C ALA A 162 -7.80 -1.63 17.84
N ASP A 163 -6.74 -2.09 17.19
CA ASP A 163 -6.61 -2.05 15.73
C ASP A 163 -7.62 -2.97 15.05
N TYR A 164 -7.79 -4.21 15.56
CA TYR A 164 -8.82 -5.11 15.03
C TYR A 164 -10.21 -4.47 15.08
N ARG A 165 -10.53 -3.80 16.19
CA ARG A 165 -11.80 -3.10 16.34
C ARG A 165 -11.92 -1.92 15.37
N ALA A 166 -10.89 -1.06 15.29
CA ALA A 166 -10.87 0.11 14.42
C ALA A 166 -11.00 -0.30 12.94
N VAL A 167 -10.27 -1.34 12.52
CA VAL A 167 -10.36 -1.90 11.17
C VAL A 167 -11.75 -2.44 10.86
N ALA A 168 -12.36 -3.19 11.81
CA ALA A 168 -13.70 -3.71 11.62
C ALA A 168 -14.75 -2.59 11.53
N GLU A 169 -14.61 -1.54 12.32
CA GLU A 169 -15.49 -0.37 12.29
C GLU A 169 -15.33 0.42 10.98
N ALA A 170 -14.09 0.68 10.54
CA ALA A 170 -13.80 1.36 9.28
C ALA A 170 -14.39 0.60 8.07
N ILE A 171 -14.21 -0.72 8.00
CA ILE A 171 -14.79 -1.56 6.93
C ILE A 171 -16.32 -1.51 6.99
N ALA A 172 -16.92 -1.64 8.19
CA ALA A 172 -18.37 -1.61 8.32
C ALA A 172 -18.96 -0.26 7.92
N GLU A 173 -18.28 0.85 8.20
CA GLU A 173 -18.70 2.18 7.77
C GLU A 173 -18.71 2.31 6.23
N GLN A 174 -17.68 1.80 5.55
CA GLN A 174 -17.62 1.79 4.08
C GLN A 174 -18.73 0.94 3.45
N ARG A 175 -19.27 -0.02 4.15
CA ARG A 175 -20.36 -0.89 3.68
C ARG A 175 -21.75 -0.42 4.12
N ALA A 176 -21.85 0.62 4.94
CA ALA A 176 -23.12 1.08 5.51
C ALA A 176 -24.18 1.41 4.45
N ASN A 177 -23.78 2.00 3.32
CA ASN A 177 -24.70 2.34 2.22
C ASN A 177 -25.16 1.12 1.38
N LEU A 178 -24.45 -0.02 1.50
CA LEU A 178 -24.77 -1.29 0.83
C LEU A 178 -25.51 -2.25 1.74
N ASP A 179 -25.50 -1.98 3.05
CA ASP A 179 -26.10 -2.83 4.06
C ASP A 179 -27.61 -2.56 4.20
N ASP A 180 -28.38 -3.35 3.47
CA ASP A 180 -29.84 -3.38 3.57
C ASP A 180 -30.36 -4.50 4.49
N GLY A 181 -29.47 -5.18 5.20
CA GLY A 181 -29.80 -6.32 6.06
C GLY A 181 -30.05 -7.63 5.32
N THR A 182 -29.90 -7.67 3.99
CA THR A 182 -30.21 -8.86 3.17
C THR A 182 -28.98 -9.50 2.54
N CYS A 183 -27.81 -8.87 2.62
CA CYS A 183 -26.57 -9.38 2.02
C CYS A 183 -25.49 -9.66 3.06
N ALA A 184 -24.66 -10.65 2.78
CA ALA A 184 -23.40 -10.88 3.48
C ALA A 184 -22.30 -10.00 2.89
N PHE A 185 -21.36 -9.53 3.73
CA PHE A 185 -20.11 -8.92 3.32
C PHE A 185 -18.99 -9.91 3.53
N VAL A 186 -18.35 -10.31 2.43
CA VAL A 186 -17.30 -11.33 2.43
C VAL A 186 -15.97 -10.66 2.17
N LEU A 187 -15.04 -10.87 3.10
CA LEU A 187 -13.70 -10.32 3.09
C LEU A 187 -12.70 -11.42 2.74
N MET A 188 -12.09 -11.32 1.56
CA MET A 188 -11.12 -12.27 1.05
C MET A 188 -9.69 -11.81 1.36
N GLY A 189 -9.02 -12.42 2.33
CA GLY A 189 -7.60 -12.27 2.62
C GLY A 189 -6.73 -13.13 1.72
N HIS A 190 -5.42 -12.86 1.71
CA HIS A 190 -4.45 -13.69 1.00
C HIS A 190 -4.30 -15.07 1.65
N GLY A 191 -4.14 -15.07 2.97
CA GLY A 191 -3.71 -16.24 3.73
C GLY A 191 -2.19 -16.29 3.86
N THR A 192 -1.70 -16.98 4.85
CA THR A 192 -0.25 -17.17 5.08
C THR A 192 0.02 -18.46 5.84
N THR A 193 1.23 -18.99 5.69
CA THR A 193 1.73 -20.12 6.48
C THR A 193 2.31 -19.69 7.84
N ALA A 194 2.45 -18.38 8.08
CA ALA A 194 2.90 -17.84 9.36
C ALA A 194 1.79 -17.91 10.43
N ASP A 195 2.19 -17.84 11.69
CA ASP A 195 1.27 -17.86 12.84
C ASP A 195 0.25 -16.71 12.78
N SER A 196 0.61 -15.59 12.14
CA SER A 196 -0.28 -14.44 11.90
C SER A 196 -1.51 -14.77 11.02
N ASN A 197 -1.59 -15.96 10.41
CA ASN A 197 -2.83 -16.41 9.77
C ASN A 197 -4.02 -16.45 10.75
N ALA A 198 -3.76 -16.60 12.06
CA ALA A 198 -4.77 -16.53 13.11
C ALA A 198 -5.49 -15.17 13.19
N ASP A 199 -4.92 -14.12 12.59
CA ASP A 199 -5.50 -12.77 12.57
C ASP A 199 -6.81 -12.73 11.78
N TYR A 200 -6.97 -13.55 10.73
CA TYR A 200 -8.24 -13.67 10.02
C TYR A 200 -9.37 -14.19 10.92
N ALA A 201 -9.09 -15.20 11.73
CA ALA A 201 -10.05 -15.70 12.71
C ALA A 201 -10.31 -14.68 13.83
N THR A 202 -9.31 -13.86 14.19
CA THR A 202 -9.46 -12.78 15.17
C THR A 202 -10.37 -11.68 14.62
N MET A 203 -10.20 -11.30 13.33
CA MET A 203 -11.09 -10.35 12.66
C MET A 203 -12.53 -10.84 12.62
N GLN A 204 -12.76 -12.13 12.31
CA GLN A 204 -14.12 -12.70 12.35
C GLN A 204 -14.73 -12.55 13.74
N ARG A 205 -13.99 -12.95 14.80
CA ARG A 205 -14.46 -12.79 16.18
C ARG A 205 -14.73 -11.33 16.55
N THR A 206 -13.95 -10.39 16.03
CA THR A 206 -14.12 -8.97 16.26
C THR A 206 -15.43 -8.46 15.63
N PHE A 207 -15.72 -8.82 14.38
CA PHE A 207 -17.00 -8.50 13.74
C PHE A 207 -18.18 -9.08 14.55
N ASP A 208 -18.06 -10.34 14.98
CA ASP A 208 -19.11 -10.98 15.80
C ASP A 208 -19.33 -10.25 17.13
N ALA A 209 -18.26 -9.86 17.82
CA ALA A 209 -18.29 -9.13 19.07
C ALA A 209 -18.90 -7.72 18.92
N LEU A 210 -18.71 -7.08 17.76
CA LEU A 210 -19.32 -5.80 17.40
C LEU A 210 -20.78 -5.95 16.93
N GLY A 211 -21.32 -7.16 16.90
CA GLY A 211 -22.67 -7.43 16.39
C GLY A 211 -22.79 -7.36 14.87
N LYS A 212 -21.69 -7.31 14.14
CA LYS A 212 -21.61 -7.24 12.67
C LYS A 212 -21.63 -8.63 12.04
N LYS A 213 -22.64 -9.42 12.34
CA LYS A 213 -22.75 -10.85 11.96
C LYS A 213 -22.91 -11.11 10.47
N GLN A 214 -23.14 -10.07 9.66
CA GLN A 214 -23.20 -10.13 8.22
C GLN A 214 -21.80 -10.13 7.56
N PHE A 215 -20.71 -9.97 8.34
CA PHE A 215 -19.34 -10.01 7.84
C PHE A 215 -18.73 -11.41 7.99
N PHE A 216 -18.08 -11.88 6.93
CA PHE A 216 -17.42 -13.19 6.86
C PHE A 216 -16.01 -13.00 6.34
N VAL A 217 -15.04 -13.61 7.01
CA VAL A 217 -13.62 -13.50 6.66
C VAL A 217 -13.08 -14.85 6.22
N GLY A 218 -12.40 -14.90 5.09
CA GLY A 218 -11.70 -16.09 4.64
C GLY A 218 -10.46 -15.74 3.84
N THR A 219 -9.75 -16.75 3.31
CA THR A 219 -8.47 -16.59 2.64
C THR A 219 -8.37 -17.38 1.34
N VAL A 220 -7.50 -16.93 0.44
CA VAL A 220 -7.21 -17.63 -0.83
C VAL A 220 -6.34 -18.85 -0.59
N GLU A 221 -5.25 -18.70 0.18
CA GLU A 221 -4.19 -19.71 0.28
C GLU A 221 -4.13 -20.45 1.62
N ALA A 222 -5.06 -20.14 2.55
CA ALA A 222 -5.07 -20.75 3.88
C ALA A 222 -6.51 -20.94 4.42
N GLU A 223 -6.65 -21.19 5.71
CA GLU A 223 -7.94 -21.24 6.39
C GLU A 223 -8.27 -19.89 7.08
N PRO A 224 -9.56 -19.49 7.13
CA PRO A 224 -10.73 -20.18 6.56
C PRO A 224 -10.76 -20.13 5.03
N THR A 225 -11.17 -21.24 4.42
CA THR A 225 -11.25 -21.37 2.95
C THR A 225 -12.49 -20.67 2.37
N CYS A 226 -12.56 -20.54 1.04
CA CYS A 226 -13.75 -20.06 0.34
C CYS A 226 -14.98 -20.91 0.68
N GLU A 227 -14.80 -22.24 0.73
CA GLU A 227 -15.85 -23.20 1.04
C GLU A 227 -16.39 -23.04 2.46
N ASP A 228 -15.53 -22.76 3.44
CA ASP A 228 -15.93 -22.46 4.83
C ASP A 228 -16.78 -21.19 4.90
N VAL A 229 -16.37 -20.16 4.16
CA VAL A 229 -17.10 -18.89 4.10
C VAL A 229 -18.47 -19.08 3.43
N ILE A 230 -18.54 -19.81 2.30
CA ILE A 230 -19.80 -20.14 1.63
C ILE A 230 -20.76 -20.86 2.60
N ALA A 231 -20.25 -21.88 3.33
CA ALA A 231 -21.04 -22.61 4.30
C ALA A 231 -21.56 -21.70 5.43
N GLY A 232 -20.73 -20.77 5.91
CA GLY A 232 -21.11 -19.76 6.90
C GLY A 232 -22.20 -18.82 6.42
N VAL A 233 -22.08 -18.29 5.20
CA VAL A 233 -23.04 -17.40 4.57
C VAL A 233 -24.39 -18.09 4.36
N GLN A 234 -24.37 -19.35 3.88
CA GLN A 234 -25.58 -20.16 3.72
C GLN A 234 -26.25 -20.48 5.08
N ALA A 235 -25.46 -20.87 6.09
CA ALA A 235 -25.98 -21.15 7.44
C ALA A 235 -26.61 -19.92 8.09
N ALA A 236 -26.10 -18.71 7.78
CA ALA A 236 -26.68 -17.45 8.22
C ALA A 236 -27.93 -17.03 7.43
N GLY A 237 -28.26 -17.74 6.32
CA GLY A 237 -29.46 -17.53 5.54
C GLY A 237 -29.36 -16.42 4.49
N TYR A 238 -28.16 -15.95 4.15
CA TYR A 238 -27.97 -14.96 3.10
C TYR A 238 -28.01 -15.60 1.71
N ALA A 239 -28.75 -14.98 0.81
CA ALA A 239 -28.82 -15.36 -0.61
C ALA A 239 -28.00 -14.42 -1.51
N LYS A 240 -27.43 -13.37 -0.93
CA LYS A 240 -26.61 -12.38 -1.62
C LYS A 240 -25.33 -12.13 -0.83
N ALA A 241 -24.23 -11.88 -1.54
CA ALA A 241 -22.94 -11.55 -0.94
C ALA A 241 -22.24 -10.43 -1.73
N VAL A 242 -21.64 -9.51 -1.00
CA VAL A 242 -20.69 -8.52 -1.52
C VAL A 242 -19.29 -8.98 -1.14
N LEU A 243 -18.50 -9.36 -2.16
CA LEU A 243 -17.12 -9.81 -2.00
C LEU A 243 -16.17 -8.64 -2.15
N SER A 244 -15.21 -8.52 -1.26
CA SER A 244 -14.14 -7.51 -1.34
C SER A 244 -12.82 -8.07 -0.78
N PRO A 245 -11.65 -7.60 -1.27
CA PRO A 245 -10.39 -8.05 -0.72
C PRO A 245 -10.19 -7.53 0.70
N PHE A 246 -9.72 -8.39 1.60
CA PHE A 246 -9.18 -8.02 2.89
C PHE A 246 -7.67 -7.89 2.78
N MET A 247 -7.26 -6.96 1.94
CA MET A 247 -5.89 -6.62 1.59
C MET A 247 -5.78 -5.12 1.39
N VAL A 248 -4.61 -4.56 1.66
CA VAL A 248 -4.37 -3.10 1.52
C VAL A 248 -4.60 -2.64 0.09
N VAL A 249 -4.26 -3.46 -0.90
CA VAL A 249 -4.46 -3.20 -2.33
C VAL A 249 -5.40 -4.23 -2.95
N ALA A 250 -6.26 -3.82 -3.87
CA ALA A 250 -7.01 -4.71 -4.76
C ALA A 250 -6.16 -4.98 -6.00
N GLY A 251 -5.32 -6.01 -5.94
CA GLY A 251 -4.39 -6.40 -7.00
C GLY A 251 -4.84 -7.66 -7.75
N ASP A 252 -3.87 -8.53 -8.02
CA ASP A 252 -4.04 -9.75 -8.82
C ASP A 252 -5.08 -10.69 -8.20
N HIS A 253 -4.94 -11.01 -6.91
CA HIS A 253 -5.89 -11.87 -6.20
C HIS A 253 -7.33 -11.34 -6.21
N ALA A 254 -7.50 -10.03 -6.03
CA ALA A 254 -8.84 -9.44 -6.10
C ALA A 254 -9.45 -9.52 -7.50
N THR A 255 -8.62 -9.41 -8.54
CA THR A 255 -9.07 -9.42 -9.94
C THR A 255 -9.33 -10.84 -10.41
N ASN A 256 -8.41 -11.78 -10.13
CA ASN A 256 -8.43 -13.13 -10.67
C ASN A 256 -9.12 -14.11 -9.69
N ASP A 257 -8.56 -14.29 -8.48
CA ASP A 257 -9.07 -15.31 -7.55
C ASP A 257 -10.42 -14.94 -6.94
N MET A 258 -10.73 -13.64 -6.80
CA MET A 258 -12.02 -13.21 -6.26
C MET A 258 -13.06 -12.98 -7.36
N ALA A 259 -12.76 -12.14 -8.37
CA ALA A 259 -13.80 -11.51 -9.21
C ALA A 259 -13.90 -12.09 -10.63
N ASP A 260 -12.97 -12.91 -11.11
CA ASP A 260 -13.02 -13.46 -12.47
C ASP A 260 -14.12 -14.52 -12.62
N THR A 261 -15.26 -14.10 -13.18
CA THR A 261 -16.39 -15.00 -13.42
C THR A 261 -16.17 -15.99 -14.57
N SER A 262 -15.07 -15.88 -15.32
CA SER A 262 -14.67 -16.85 -16.34
C SER A 262 -13.87 -18.03 -15.77
N ASP A 263 -13.28 -17.86 -14.57
CA ASP A 263 -12.60 -18.89 -13.82
C ASP A 263 -13.59 -19.60 -12.88
N PRO A 264 -13.82 -20.92 -13.04
CA PRO A 264 -14.71 -21.67 -12.15
C PRO A 264 -14.17 -21.76 -10.70
N ASP A 265 -12.87 -21.56 -10.48
CA ASP A 265 -12.23 -21.62 -9.18
C ASP A 265 -12.23 -20.27 -8.43
N SER A 266 -12.63 -19.18 -9.09
CA SER A 266 -12.78 -17.89 -8.44
C SER A 266 -13.87 -17.90 -7.37
N TRP A 267 -13.74 -17.05 -6.36
CA TRP A 267 -14.74 -16.90 -5.31
C TRP A 267 -16.11 -16.53 -5.87
N ALA A 268 -16.19 -15.58 -6.82
CA ALA A 268 -17.44 -15.17 -7.45
C ALA A 268 -18.15 -16.36 -8.13
N SER A 269 -17.40 -17.21 -8.84
CA SER A 269 -17.93 -18.40 -9.50
C SER A 269 -18.39 -19.45 -8.50
N LYS A 270 -17.61 -19.73 -7.45
CA LYS A 270 -17.95 -20.67 -6.38
C LYS A 270 -19.20 -20.25 -5.60
N PHE A 271 -19.30 -18.97 -5.21
CA PHE A 271 -20.48 -18.41 -4.56
C PHE A 271 -21.73 -18.53 -5.46
N THR A 272 -21.59 -18.18 -6.74
CA THR A 272 -22.68 -18.30 -7.71
C THR A 272 -23.12 -19.76 -7.88
N ALA A 273 -22.18 -20.71 -7.97
CA ALA A 273 -22.47 -22.13 -8.02
C ALA A 273 -23.16 -22.66 -6.76
N ALA A 274 -22.88 -22.05 -5.60
CA ALA A 274 -23.56 -22.32 -4.34
C ALA A 274 -24.95 -21.66 -4.21
N GLY A 275 -25.43 -20.94 -5.24
CA GLY A 275 -26.73 -20.29 -5.27
C GLY A 275 -26.77 -18.93 -4.56
N ILE A 276 -25.64 -18.30 -4.32
CA ILE A 276 -25.51 -16.98 -3.71
C ILE A 276 -25.24 -15.95 -4.81
N GLU A 277 -26.11 -14.95 -4.95
CA GLU A 277 -25.91 -13.82 -5.87
C GLU A 277 -24.72 -12.98 -5.39
N THR A 278 -23.73 -12.71 -6.26
CA THR A 278 -22.51 -12.02 -5.85
C THR A 278 -22.31 -10.69 -6.56
N THR A 279 -21.78 -9.71 -5.81
CA THR A 279 -21.20 -8.47 -6.32
C THR A 279 -19.76 -8.38 -5.81
N CYS A 280 -18.81 -8.09 -6.71
CA CYS A 280 -17.41 -7.93 -6.33
C CYS A 280 -17.03 -6.45 -6.30
N LEU A 281 -16.42 -6.00 -5.21
CA LEU A 281 -15.85 -4.67 -5.04
C LEU A 281 -14.32 -4.78 -5.09
N LEU A 282 -13.72 -4.23 -6.13
CA LEU A 282 -12.26 -4.21 -6.30
C LEU A 282 -11.66 -2.99 -5.57
N GLU A 283 -11.90 -2.92 -4.26
CA GLU A 283 -11.44 -1.85 -3.38
C GLU A 283 -10.48 -2.42 -2.35
N GLY A 284 -9.23 -1.91 -2.32
CA GLY A 284 -8.27 -2.24 -1.26
C GLY A 284 -8.52 -1.42 0.00
N LEU A 285 -8.12 -1.94 1.15
CA LEU A 285 -8.30 -1.28 2.45
C LEU A 285 -7.68 0.13 2.50
N GLY A 286 -6.55 0.34 1.81
CA GLY A 286 -5.90 1.64 1.72
C GLY A 286 -6.67 2.70 0.93
N GLN A 287 -7.93 2.44 0.53
CA GLN A 287 -8.85 3.45 0.00
C GLN A 287 -9.75 4.04 1.10
N TYR A 288 -9.68 3.50 2.31
CA TYR A 288 -10.56 3.91 3.40
C TYR A 288 -9.80 4.79 4.37
N SER A 289 -10.22 6.06 4.49
CA SER A 289 -9.54 7.03 5.34
C SER A 289 -9.40 6.56 6.80
N GLY A 290 -10.37 5.80 7.32
CA GLY A 290 -10.25 5.22 8.65
C GLY A 290 -9.14 4.17 8.78
N ILE A 291 -8.72 3.54 7.68
CA ILE A 291 -7.54 2.66 7.64
C ILE A 291 -6.26 3.49 7.56
N ASP A 292 -6.25 4.55 6.75
CA ASP A 292 -5.10 5.45 6.65
C ASP A 292 -4.79 6.10 8.00
N ASP A 293 -5.83 6.49 8.76
CA ASP A 293 -5.70 7.06 10.11
C ASP A 293 -5.01 6.08 11.09
N ILE A 294 -5.28 4.77 11.00
CA ILE A 294 -4.61 3.77 11.84
C ILE A 294 -3.11 3.74 11.56
N TYR A 295 -2.68 3.77 10.30
CA TYR A 295 -1.25 3.84 9.96
C TYR A 295 -0.61 5.14 10.43
N VAL A 296 -1.33 6.25 10.36
CA VAL A 296 -0.86 7.55 10.88
C VAL A 296 -0.67 7.49 12.40
N ASP A 297 -1.56 6.81 13.13
CA ASP A 297 -1.46 6.61 14.58
C ASP A 297 -0.29 5.66 14.93
N HIS A 298 -0.03 4.64 14.12
CA HIS A 298 1.14 3.77 14.29
C HIS A 298 2.45 4.54 14.09
N VAL A 299 2.50 5.45 13.11
CA VAL A 299 3.65 6.36 12.96
C VAL A 299 3.81 7.24 14.19
N ALA A 300 2.71 7.77 14.77
CA ALA A 300 2.76 8.57 15.99
C ALA A 300 3.38 7.79 17.16
N ALA A 301 2.87 6.59 17.40
CA ALA A 301 3.35 5.72 18.47
C ALA A 301 4.84 5.36 18.28
N THR A 302 5.27 5.13 17.02
CA THR A 302 6.66 4.84 16.69
C THR A 302 7.57 6.04 16.94
N ILE A 303 7.13 7.25 16.59
CA ILE A 303 7.85 8.50 16.90
C ILE A 303 8.02 8.69 18.40
N GLU A 304 6.97 8.42 19.18
CA GLU A 304 7.00 8.55 20.64
C GLU A 304 7.94 7.54 21.32
N SER A 305 8.26 6.43 20.65
CA SER A 305 9.16 5.39 21.16
C SER A 305 10.64 5.66 20.93
N LEU A 306 11.02 6.67 20.11
CA LEU A 306 12.40 7.07 19.80
C LEU A 306 13.02 7.89 20.94
#